data_845b4d20ee457a0fc9734b0c487f2152
#
_entry.id   845b4d20ee457a0fc9734b0c487f2152
#
_cell.length_a   1.000
_cell.length_b   1.000
_cell.length_c   1.000
_cell.angle_alpha   90.00
_cell.angle_beta   90.00
_cell.angle_gamma   90.00
#
_symmetry.space_group_name_H-M   'P 1'
#
loop_
_entity.id
_entity.type
_entity.pdbx_description
1 polymer ?
#
loop_
_entity_poly.entity_id
_entity_poly.type
_entity_poly.pdbx_seq_one_letter_code
_entity_poly.pdbx_strand_id
1 'polypeptide(L)'
;MSFVACTLEQKIMYKPTDYEYQQLSFINFNASCGMQLDCENEWFKRANQLPWQAWEVLYAALFPSGIGNVAKPCRMVLGALIIQLRMGFSDRDLVSQVQENPYYQYFIGLETFQHVPPFAPTLLVEWRKRVTMEFVIKANDALCNAMPKLRKPKMRFGSTGTGVLVATQICDATVAPQNIRFPQDTSLLNEARLKLEKIIDWFCRRYGFPKPRTYRKIAHKEYLAFAKSKKPSRVCIRNAIRQQLGYVRRNLQYLDAFMQDGYAPDKKFINSIVTVHILYAQQKYMYENNTHQVEHRIVSISQPYVRPIVRGKASKPTEFGAKLHLSIDERGFARIEHLSFDAYNEGALLQNALEAYRYRNHHYPKRVLVDQIYRTQDNIRFCTKNNIRISGPKLGRPSTDKEANRQSAKTMAKDRADRIEIERYFSIAKRRNGMGLISKKRKDTSLSTIALSVMVTNIFGSFQSAVSEYEEKKSKTTRNR
;
A
#
# COMPACT_ATOMS: atom_id res chain seq x y z
N MET A 1 -59.53 21.04 -12.60
CA MET A 1 -58.12 20.94 -13.02
C MET A 1 -57.28 20.80 -11.78
N SER A 2 -56.97 19.58 -11.39
CA SER A 2 -56.11 19.29 -10.25
C SER A 2 -54.66 19.17 -10.75
N PHE A 3 -53.82 20.08 -10.31
CA PHE A 3 -52.37 19.99 -10.51
C PHE A 3 -51.83 18.88 -9.65
N VAL A 4 -51.44 17.76 -10.26
CA VAL A 4 -50.61 16.74 -9.62
C VAL A 4 -49.19 17.31 -9.54
N ALA A 5 -48.81 17.73 -8.35
CA ALA A 5 -47.43 18.09 -8.06
C ALA A 5 -46.55 16.80 -8.12
N CYS A 6 -45.86 16.64 -9.24
CA CYS A 6 -44.81 15.64 -9.37
C CYS A 6 -43.63 16.11 -8.53
N THR A 7 -43.53 15.65 -7.27
CA THR A 7 -42.35 15.82 -6.44
C THR A 7 -41.20 15.02 -7.09
N LEU A 8 -40.30 15.74 -7.75
CA LEU A 8 -39.00 15.23 -8.15
C LEU A 8 -38.25 14.80 -6.86
N GLU A 9 -38.37 13.54 -6.50
CA GLU A 9 -37.45 12.95 -5.53
C GLU A 9 -36.03 13.19 -6.04
N GLN A 10 -35.31 14.09 -5.39
CA GLN A 10 -33.89 14.28 -5.63
C GLN A 10 -33.20 12.94 -5.41
N LYS A 11 -32.71 12.30 -6.47
CA LYS A 11 -31.93 11.07 -6.39
C LYS A 11 -30.67 11.35 -5.60
N ILE A 12 -30.71 11.04 -4.31
CA ILE A 12 -29.54 11.10 -3.42
C ILE A 12 -28.50 10.10 -3.96
N MET A 13 -27.28 10.56 -4.28
CA MET A 13 -26.21 9.76 -4.86
C MET A 13 -25.79 8.61 -3.96
N TYR A 14 -25.90 8.79 -2.64
CA TYR A 14 -25.58 7.77 -1.65
C TYR A 14 -26.62 7.79 -0.53
N LYS A 15 -27.22 6.63 -0.27
CA LYS A 15 -28.14 6.42 0.84
C LYS A 15 -27.40 5.53 1.86
N PRO A 16 -27.08 6.03 3.07
CA PRO A 16 -26.49 5.21 4.12
C PRO A 16 -27.36 4.00 4.43
N THR A 17 -26.70 2.89 4.72
CA THR A 17 -27.35 1.63 5.07
C THR A 17 -27.43 1.50 6.59
N ASP A 18 -28.60 1.17 7.11
CA ASP A 18 -28.79 0.82 8.52
C ASP A 18 -28.38 -0.65 8.74
N TYR A 19 -27.19 -0.86 9.28
CA TYR A 19 -26.65 -2.19 9.49
C TYR A 19 -27.26 -2.91 10.72
N GLU A 20 -27.84 -2.20 11.67
CA GLU A 20 -28.53 -2.86 12.79
C GLU A 20 -29.75 -3.62 12.29
N TYR A 21 -30.53 -3.02 11.43
CA TYR A 21 -31.68 -3.67 10.81
C TYR A 21 -31.28 -4.80 9.86
N GLN A 22 -30.25 -4.61 9.06
CA GLN A 22 -29.75 -5.65 8.13
C GLN A 22 -29.11 -6.82 8.87
N GLN A 23 -28.47 -6.60 10.02
CA GLN A 23 -27.83 -7.64 10.78
C GLN A 23 -28.83 -8.68 11.29
N LEU A 24 -30.04 -8.27 11.61
CA LEU A 24 -31.14 -9.17 11.97
C LEU A 24 -31.61 -10.03 10.78
N SER A 25 -31.61 -9.50 9.56
CA SER A 25 -32.01 -10.25 8.35
C SER A 25 -30.97 -11.30 7.95
N PHE A 26 -29.69 -11.10 8.29
CA PHE A 26 -28.62 -12.07 7.99
C PHE A 26 -28.68 -13.35 8.84
N ILE A 27 -29.39 -13.34 9.96
CA ILE A 27 -29.61 -14.56 10.75
C ILE A 27 -30.28 -15.65 9.91
N ASN A 28 -31.13 -15.26 8.97
CA ASN A 28 -31.87 -16.14 8.07
C ASN A 28 -31.27 -16.21 6.67
N PHE A 29 -29.97 -15.91 6.50
CA PHE A 29 -29.30 -16.03 5.19
C PHE A 29 -29.26 -17.49 4.76
N ASN A 30 -30.16 -17.87 3.86
CA ASN A 30 -30.23 -19.20 3.28
C ASN A 30 -29.71 -19.15 1.85
N ALA A 31 -28.81 -20.07 1.50
CA ALA A 31 -28.46 -20.32 0.11
C ALA A 31 -29.62 -20.98 -0.62
N SER A 32 -29.69 -20.81 -1.95
CA SER A 32 -30.76 -21.36 -2.78
C SER A 32 -30.90 -22.90 -2.70
N CYS A 33 -29.88 -23.60 -2.22
CA CYS A 33 -29.88 -25.03 -1.98
C CYS A 33 -30.29 -25.44 -0.55
N GLY A 34 -30.81 -24.51 0.27
CA GLY A 34 -31.15 -24.76 1.67
C GLY A 34 -29.96 -24.86 2.61
N MET A 35 -28.75 -24.52 2.15
CA MET A 35 -27.53 -24.58 2.94
C MET A 35 -27.52 -23.44 3.98
N GLN A 36 -27.26 -23.79 5.23
CA GLN A 36 -26.98 -22.81 6.28
C GLN A 36 -25.49 -22.46 6.31
N LEU A 37 -25.18 -21.17 6.53
CA LEU A 37 -23.81 -20.73 6.69
C LEU A 37 -23.25 -21.23 8.03
N ASP A 38 -22.06 -21.83 7.97
CA ASP A 38 -21.31 -22.21 9.17
C ASP A 38 -20.81 -20.94 9.90
N CYS A 39 -21.28 -20.76 11.14
CA CYS A 39 -20.88 -19.63 12.00
C CYS A 39 -19.40 -19.69 12.42
N GLU A 40 -18.76 -20.85 12.31
CA GLU A 40 -17.33 -21.01 12.57
C GLU A 40 -16.43 -20.56 11.39
N ASN A 41 -17.01 -20.38 10.21
CA ASN A 41 -16.28 -19.90 9.04
C ASN A 41 -15.63 -18.53 9.27
N GLU A 42 -14.38 -18.36 8.81
CA GLU A 42 -13.60 -17.12 9.01
C GLU A 42 -14.33 -15.88 8.45
N TRP A 43 -14.92 -15.97 7.26
CA TRP A 43 -15.61 -14.85 6.62
C TRP A 43 -16.90 -14.47 7.35
N PHE A 44 -17.67 -15.48 7.80
CA PHE A 44 -18.87 -15.24 8.60
C PHE A 44 -18.53 -14.52 9.90
N LYS A 45 -17.54 -15.02 10.66
CA LYS A 45 -17.07 -14.39 11.91
C LYS A 45 -16.62 -12.96 11.68
N ARG A 46 -15.84 -12.72 10.61
CA ARG A 46 -15.36 -11.36 10.29
C ARG A 46 -16.50 -10.44 9.87
N ALA A 47 -17.45 -10.92 9.07
CA ALA A 47 -18.61 -10.12 8.68
C ALA A 47 -19.33 -9.50 9.89
N ASN A 48 -19.42 -10.26 11.00
CA ASN A 48 -20.13 -9.84 12.22
C ASN A 48 -19.24 -9.06 13.22
N GLN A 49 -17.92 -9.06 13.03
CA GLN A 49 -16.97 -8.41 13.95
C GLN A 49 -16.49 -7.04 13.45
N LEU A 50 -16.62 -6.76 12.16
CA LEU A 50 -16.11 -5.54 11.57
C LEU A 50 -17.03 -4.35 11.87
N PRO A 51 -16.47 -3.14 12.07
CA PRO A 51 -17.22 -1.94 12.43
C PRO A 51 -17.87 -1.28 11.19
N TRP A 52 -18.77 -2.02 10.50
CA TRP A 52 -19.39 -1.55 9.25
C TRP A 52 -20.07 -0.20 9.42
N GLN A 53 -20.78 0.04 10.52
CA GLN A 53 -21.46 1.31 10.77
C GLN A 53 -20.48 2.49 10.85
N ALA A 54 -19.34 2.32 11.52
CA ALA A 54 -18.33 3.37 11.58
C ALA A 54 -17.70 3.64 10.20
N TRP A 55 -17.50 2.58 9.41
CA TRP A 55 -17.00 2.70 8.03
C TRP A 55 -18.03 3.34 7.08
N GLU A 56 -19.32 3.08 7.30
CA GLU A 56 -20.42 3.69 6.55
C GLU A 56 -20.39 5.21 6.66
N VAL A 57 -20.27 5.74 7.89
CA VAL A 57 -20.18 7.17 8.16
C VAL A 57 -18.98 7.80 7.40
N LEU A 58 -17.82 7.13 7.46
CA LEU A 58 -16.63 7.60 6.74
C LEU A 58 -16.80 7.53 5.22
N TYR A 59 -17.50 6.51 4.72
CA TYR A 59 -17.72 6.31 3.30
C TYR A 59 -18.74 7.29 2.73
N ALA A 60 -19.81 7.59 3.46
CA ALA A 60 -20.82 8.57 3.07
C ALA A 60 -20.20 9.96 2.81
N ALA A 61 -19.18 10.33 3.59
CA ALA A 61 -18.46 11.61 3.42
C ALA A 61 -17.67 11.70 2.09
N LEU A 62 -17.49 10.60 1.36
CA LEU A 62 -16.86 10.61 0.03
C LEU A 62 -17.82 11.04 -1.09
N PHE A 63 -19.08 11.32 -0.78
CA PHE A 63 -20.13 11.68 -1.73
C PHE A 63 -20.73 13.06 -1.42
N PRO A 64 -19.97 14.15 -1.64
CA PRO A 64 -20.42 15.49 -1.30
C PRO A 64 -21.56 16.02 -2.20
N SER A 65 -21.71 15.45 -3.42
CA SER A 65 -22.75 15.84 -4.36
C SER A 65 -23.88 14.82 -4.39
N GLY A 66 -25.12 15.27 -4.26
CA GLY A 66 -26.30 14.41 -4.37
C GLY A 66 -26.67 14.02 -5.82
N ILE A 67 -25.84 14.32 -6.82
CA ILE A 67 -26.15 14.15 -8.24
C ILE A 67 -25.37 12.96 -8.79
N GLY A 68 -26.04 11.97 -9.38
CA GLY A 68 -25.42 10.84 -10.06
C GLY A 68 -26.14 9.50 -9.87
N ASN A 69 -25.57 8.43 -10.41
CA ASN A 69 -26.09 7.09 -10.18
C ASN A 69 -25.88 6.68 -8.72
N VAL A 70 -26.85 5.93 -8.18
CA VAL A 70 -26.79 5.42 -6.80
C VAL A 70 -25.52 4.58 -6.60
N ALA A 71 -24.71 4.97 -5.63
CA ALA A 71 -23.48 4.26 -5.29
C ALA A 71 -23.80 2.94 -4.56
N LYS A 72 -22.94 1.94 -4.75
CA LYS A 72 -23.03 0.68 -4.00
C LYS A 72 -22.70 0.92 -2.51
N PRO A 73 -23.32 0.16 -1.57
CA PRO A 73 -23.08 0.29 -0.13
C PRO A 73 -21.60 0.12 0.24
N CYS A 74 -21.16 0.78 1.31
CA CYS A 74 -19.79 0.71 1.83
C CYS A 74 -19.34 -0.73 2.04
N ARG A 75 -20.17 -1.56 2.69
CA ARG A 75 -19.88 -2.95 2.99
C ARG A 75 -19.59 -3.77 1.74
N MET A 76 -20.35 -3.54 0.65
CA MET A 76 -20.10 -4.21 -0.63
C MET A 76 -18.77 -3.76 -1.24
N VAL A 77 -18.51 -2.46 -1.28
CA VAL A 77 -17.29 -1.89 -1.89
C VAL A 77 -16.04 -2.30 -1.11
N LEU A 78 -16.04 -2.03 0.18
CA LEU A 78 -14.87 -2.30 1.03
C LEU A 78 -14.69 -3.79 1.25
N GLY A 79 -15.78 -4.55 1.43
CA GLY A 79 -15.76 -5.99 1.56
C GLY A 79 -15.18 -6.69 0.32
N ALA A 80 -15.59 -6.28 -0.88
CA ALA A 80 -15.05 -6.81 -2.13
C ALA A 80 -13.53 -6.54 -2.26
N LEU A 81 -13.07 -5.33 -1.92
CA LEU A 81 -11.64 -5.00 -1.95
C LEU A 81 -10.82 -5.76 -0.89
N ILE A 82 -11.41 -6.03 0.28
CA ILE A 82 -10.79 -6.86 1.33
C ILE A 82 -10.64 -8.31 0.84
N ILE A 83 -11.70 -8.90 0.27
CA ILE A 83 -11.65 -10.26 -0.30
C ILE A 83 -10.57 -10.32 -1.39
N GLN A 84 -10.57 -9.33 -2.30
CA GLN A 84 -9.60 -9.28 -3.39
C GLN A 84 -8.15 -9.33 -2.91
N LEU A 85 -7.80 -8.50 -1.93
CA LEU A 85 -6.43 -8.45 -1.40
C LEU A 85 -6.07 -9.69 -0.60
N ARG A 86 -7.00 -10.21 0.20
CA ARG A 86 -6.78 -11.40 1.02
C ARG A 86 -6.55 -12.64 0.18
N MET A 87 -7.34 -12.82 -0.88
CA MET A 87 -7.32 -13.99 -1.74
C MET A 87 -6.40 -13.82 -2.96
N GLY A 88 -5.98 -12.60 -3.29
CA GLY A 88 -5.13 -12.32 -4.45
C GLY A 88 -5.86 -12.40 -5.79
N PHE A 89 -7.18 -12.24 -5.81
CA PHE A 89 -7.99 -12.36 -7.03
C PHE A 89 -7.77 -11.20 -8.00
N SER A 90 -7.85 -11.50 -9.29
CA SER A 90 -8.04 -10.48 -10.33
C SER A 90 -9.45 -9.87 -10.21
N ASP A 91 -9.71 -8.77 -10.92
CA ASP A 91 -11.04 -8.13 -10.91
C ASP A 91 -12.15 -9.07 -11.43
N ARG A 92 -11.85 -9.90 -12.43
CA ARG A 92 -12.79 -10.87 -12.99
C ARG A 92 -12.98 -12.07 -12.06
N ASP A 93 -11.87 -12.62 -11.55
CA ASP A 93 -11.93 -13.77 -10.63
C ASP A 93 -12.69 -13.40 -9.35
N LEU A 94 -12.49 -12.17 -8.82
CA LEU A 94 -13.26 -11.71 -7.66
C LEU A 94 -14.77 -11.78 -7.92
N VAL A 95 -15.22 -11.26 -9.05
CA VAL A 95 -16.66 -11.24 -9.38
C VAL A 95 -17.20 -12.65 -9.52
N SER A 96 -16.48 -13.55 -10.22
CA SER A 96 -16.85 -14.96 -10.34
C SER A 96 -16.90 -15.65 -8.98
N GLN A 97 -15.87 -15.45 -8.14
CA GLN A 97 -15.80 -16.06 -6.82
C GLN A 97 -16.87 -15.52 -5.85
N VAL A 98 -17.22 -14.25 -5.94
CA VAL A 98 -18.34 -13.70 -5.16
C VAL A 98 -19.68 -14.25 -5.63
N GLN A 99 -19.85 -14.47 -6.94
CA GLN A 99 -21.07 -15.07 -7.48
C GLN A 99 -21.28 -16.52 -6.98
N GLU A 100 -20.20 -17.28 -6.85
CA GLU A 100 -20.25 -18.71 -6.50
C GLU A 100 -20.23 -18.96 -4.98
N ASN A 101 -19.64 -18.07 -4.19
CA ASN A 101 -19.36 -18.31 -2.77
C ASN A 101 -20.34 -17.57 -1.86
N PRO A 102 -21.22 -18.29 -1.12
CA PRO A 102 -22.21 -17.68 -0.22
C PRO A 102 -21.57 -16.91 0.94
N TYR A 103 -20.38 -17.32 1.43
CA TYR A 103 -19.68 -16.61 2.49
C TYR A 103 -19.14 -15.27 2.01
N TYR A 104 -18.71 -15.15 0.74
CA TYR A 104 -18.30 -13.85 0.19
C TYR A 104 -19.49 -12.94 -0.02
N GLN A 105 -20.63 -13.47 -0.48
CA GLN A 105 -21.87 -12.71 -0.60
C GLN A 105 -22.34 -12.18 0.76
N TYR A 106 -22.35 -13.03 1.78
CA TYR A 106 -22.66 -12.64 3.15
C TYR A 106 -21.69 -11.55 3.66
N PHE A 107 -20.38 -11.73 3.42
CA PHE A 107 -19.36 -10.77 3.85
C PHE A 107 -19.54 -9.39 3.25
N ILE A 108 -19.89 -9.29 1.96
CA ILE A 108 -20.15 -8.02 1.28
C ILE A 108 -21.55 -7.43 1.56
N GLY A 109 -22.36 -8.10 2.36
CA GLY A 109 -23.64 -7.58 2.85
C GLY A 109 -24.84 -7.85 1.95
N LEU A 110 -24.85 -8.93 1.18
CA LEU A 110 -26.08 -9.38 0.52
C LEU A 110 -27.01 -10.03 1.54
N GLU A 111 -28.30 -9.76 1.43
CA GLU A 111 -29.33 -10.31 2.33
C GLU A 111 -29.65 -11.79 2.04
N THR A 112 -29.57 -12.15 0.77
CA THR A 112 -29.81 -13.53 0.28
C THR A 112 -28.76 -13.93 -0.72
N PHE A 113 -28.59 -15.25 -0.91
CA PHE A 113 -27.72 -15.77 -1.96
C PHE A 113 -28.28 -15.45 -3.35
N GLN A 114 -27.43 -14.93 -4.22
CA GLN A 114 -27.77 -14.54 -5.59
C GLN A 114 -26.90 -15.31 -6.59
N HIS A 115 -27.53 -15.82 -7.66
CA HIS A 115 -26.83 -16.47 -8.76
C HIS A 115 -26.27 -15.50 -9.82
N VAL A 116 -26.62 -14.21 -9.72
CA VAL A 116 -26.13 -13.16 -10.62
C VAL A 116 -24.98 -12.38 -9.96
N PRO A 117 -24.00 -11.90 -10.72
CA PRO A 117 -22.93 -11.08 -10.17
C PRO A 117 -23.48 -9.79 -9.53
N PRO A 118 -23.17 -9.48 -8.28
CA PRO A 118 -23.69 -8.28 -7.57
C PRO A 118 -23.13 -6.96 -8.14
N PHE A 119 -22.04 -7.02 -8.88
CA PHE A 119 -21.40 -5.90 -9.54
C PHE A 119 -20.53 -6.32 -10.73
N ALA A 120 -20.32 -5.40 -11.67
CA ALA A 120 -19.43 -5.64 -12.81
C ALA A 120 -17.96 -5.45 -12.44
N PRO A 121 -16.98 -6.18 -13.03
CA PRO A 121 -15.56 -6.04 -12.76
C PRO A 121 -15.02 -4.62 -12.99
N THR A 122 -15.61 -3.86 -13.92
CA THR A 122 -15.22 -2.48 -14.24
C THR A 122 -15.47 -1.52 -13.08
N LEU A 123 -16.47 -1.77 -12.22
CA LEU A 123 -16.75 -0.94 -11.05
C LEU A 123 -15.62 -0.94 -10.03
N LEU A 124 -14.85 -2.01 -9.93
CA LEU A 124 -13.68 -2.08 -9.04
C LEU A 124 -12.62 -1.01 -9.36
N VAL A 125 -12.52 -0.59 -10.61
CA VAL A 125 -11.63 0.51 -11.02
C VAL A 125 -12.08 1.83 -10.41
N GLU A 126 -13.39 2.11 -10.47
CA GLU A 126 -13.97 3.34 -9.90
C GLU A 126 -13.95 3.32 -8.36
N TRP A 127 -14.23 2.17 -7.76
CA TRP A 127 -14.16 2.00 -6.31
C TRP A 127 -12.76 2.28 -5.76
N ARG A 128 -11.70 1.77 -6.42
CA ARG A 128 -10.31 2.03 -6.02
C ARG A 128 -9.89 3.51 -6.17
N LYS A 129 -10.52 4.26 -7.08
CA LYS A 129 -10.29 5.71 -7.16
C LYS A 129 -10.96 6.46 -6.01
N ARG A 130 -12.13 5.99 -5.56
CA ARG A 130 -12.92 6.61 -4.51
C ARG A 130 -12.43 6.25 -3.11
N VAL A 131 -12.03 4.99 -2.89
CA VAL A 131 -11.44 4.52 -1.64
C VAL A 131 -10.01 5.06 -1.54
N THR A 132 -9.86 6.30 -1.07
CA THR A 132 -8.58 6.99 -0.95
C THR A 132 -7.72 6.42 0.20
N MET A 133 -6.43 6.76 0.19
CA MET A 133 -5.53 6.40 1.28
C MET A 133 -6.02 6.95 2.62
N GLU A 134 -6.46 8.18 2.66
CA GLU A 134 -6.96 8.87 3.86
C GLU A 134 -8.20 8.19 4.43
N PHE A 135 -9.13 7.78 3.56
CA PHE A 135 -10.28 6.98 3.97
C PHE A 135 -9.85 5.67 4.61
N VAL A 136 -8.92 4.94 3.98
CA VAL A 136 -8.46 3.64 4.49
C VAL A 136 -7.73 3.78 5.82
N ILE A 137 -6.93 4.84 6.01
CA ILE A 137 -6.27 5.12 7.29
C ILE A 137 -7.31 5.34 8.40
N LYS A 138 -8.31 6.19 8.16
CA LYS A 138 -9.41 6.43 9.12
C LYS A 138 -10.22 5.16 9.40
N ALA A 139 -10.50 4.36 8.37
CA ALA A 139 -11.19 3.08 8.51
C ALA A 139 -10.37 2.07 9.33
N ASN A 140 -9.04 2.04 9.14
CA ASN A 140 -8.13 1.22 9.93
C ASN A 140 -8.09 1.68 11.41
N ASP A 141 -8.12 2.98 11.66
CA ASP A 141 -8.19 3.50 13.03
C ASP A 141 -9.51 3.13 13.71
N ALA A 142 -10.64 3.25 13.01
CA ALA A 142 -11.94 2.79 13.52
C ALA A 142 -11.94 1.28 13.81
N LEU A 143 -11.34 0.46 12.94
CA LEU A 143 -11.15 -0.97 13.14
C LEU A 143 -10.36 -1.25 14.44
N CYS A 144 -9.20 -0.60 14.59
CA CYS A 144 -8.33 -0.79 15.75
C CYS A 144 -9.01 -0.37 17.06
N ASN A 145 -9.89 0.63 17.03
CA ASN A 145 -10.63 1.10 18.19
C ASN A 145 -11.80 0.17 18.52
N ALA A 146 -12.49 -0.38 17.52
CA ALA A 146 -13.62 -1.29 17.70
C ALA A 146 -13.24 -2.69 18.21
N MET A 147 -12.04 -3.17 17.84
CA MET A 147 -11.59 -4.55 18.11
C MET A 147 -10.76 -4.79 19.40
N PRO A 148 -10.57 -3.85 20.34
CA PRO A 148 -9.75 -4.10 21.53
C PRO A 148 -10.30 -5.22 22.43
N LYS A 149 -11.61 -5.44 22.42
CA LYS A 149 -12.28 -6.48 23.21
C LYS A 149 -12.14 -7.89 22.61
N LEU A 150 -11.77 -8.01 21.34
CA LEU A 150 -11.70 -9.28 20.61
C LEU A 150 -10.32 -9.93 20.63
N ARG A 151 -9.27 -9.18 20.94
CA ARG A 151 -7.91 -9.70 21.10
C ARG A 151 -7.63 -10.00 22.56
N LYS A 152 -7.47 -11.28 22.90
CA LYS A 152 -6.80 -11.64 24.15
C LYS A 152 -5.35 -11.14 24.05
N PRO A 153 -4.80 -10.47 25.08
CA PRO A 153 -3.41 -10.04 25.11
C PRO A 153 -2.51 -11.26 24.83
N LYS A 154 -1.63 -11.19 23.85
CA LYS A 154 -0.60 -12.21 23.66
C LYS A 154 0.32 -12.14 24.88
N MET A 155 0.36 -13.18 25.70
CA MET A 155 1.19 -13.24 26.92
C MET A 155 2.69 -13.00 26.68
N ARG A 156 3.15 -13.05 25.42
CA ARG A 156 4.57 -12.86 25.04
C ARG A 156 4.94 -11.40 24.75
N PHE A 157 3.97 -10.55 24.43
CA PHE A 157 4.24 -9.18 23.98
C PHE A 157 3.63 -8.17 24.95
N GLY A 158 4.49 -7.36 25.58
CA GLY A 158 4.03 -6.27 26.44
C GLY A 158 3.45 -6.68 27.81
N SER A 159 3.40 -7.97 28.17
CA SER A 159 2.91 -8.36 29.49
C SER A 159 4.03 -8.37 30.54
N THR A 160 3.73 -7.83 31.71
CA THR A 160 4.43 -8.18 32.95
C THR A 160 3.97 -9.59 33.36
N GLY A 161 4.73 -10.32 34.20
CA GLY A 161 4.32 -11.62 34.74
C GLY A 161 2.94 -11.63 35.41
N THR A 162 2.34 -10.46 35.66
CA THR A 162 1.01 -10.23 36.22
C THR A 162 -0.12 -10.16 35.18
N GLY A 163 0.18 -10.37 33.88
CA GLY A 163 -0.82 -10.29 32.79
C GLY A 163 -1.22 -8.88 32.35
N VAL A 164 -0.67 -7.83 32.98
CA VAL A 164 -0.94 -6.44 32.62
C VAL A 164 -0.15 -6.05 31.38
N LEU A 165 -0.83 -5.50 30.35
CA LEU A 165 -0.18 -4.96 29.16
C LEU A 165 0.59 -3.69 29.51
N VAL A 166 1.87 -3.68 29.17
CA VAL A 166 2.69 -2.46 29.25
C VAL A 166 2.45 -1.65 27.96
N ALA A 167 2.00 -0.41 28.10
CA ALA A 167 1.84 0.52 27.00
C ALA A 167 3.12 0.58 26.15
N THR A 168 3.10 -0.05 24.99
CA THR A 168 4.28 -0.28 24.14
C THR A 168 3.95 0.10 22.71
N GLN A 169 4.86 0.83 22.07
CA GLN A 169 4.79 1.08 20.64
C GLN A 169 6.03 0.51 19.95
N ILE A 170 5.85 -0.21 18.85
CA ILE A 170 6.96 -0.66 17.99
C ILE A 170 6.87 0.14 16.71
N CYS A 171 7.95 0.82 16.32
CA CYS A 171 8.00 1.54 15.05
C CYS A 171 9.09 0.97 14.15
N ASP A 172 8.74 0.79 12.88
CA ASP A 172 9.68 0.38 11.83
C ASP A 172 9.14 0.77 10.45
N ALA A 173 10.01 0.77 9.43
CA ALA A 173 9.60 1.06 8.07
C ALA A 173 9.95 -0.08 7.11
N THR A 174 9.10 -0.22 6.10
CA THR A 174 9.31 -1.17 5.02
C THR A 174 9.00 -0.53 3.67
N VAL A 175 9.43 -1.18 2.58
CA VAL A 175 9.05 -0.80 1.23
C VAL A 175 7.97 -1.74 0.72
N ALA A 176 6.91 -1.18 0.15
CA ALA A 176 5.93 -1.90 -0.65
C ALA A 176 6.36 -1.82 -2.12
N PRO A 177 6.86 -2.93 -2.71
CA PRO A 177 7.43 -2.92 -4.06
C PRO A 177 6.35 -2.65 -5.11
N GLN A 178 6.67 -1.77 -6.05
CA GLN A 178 5.81 -1.48 -7.19
C GLN A 178 6.14 -2.41 -8.35
N ASN A 179 5.12 -2.86 -9.07
CA ASN A 179 5.31 -3.69 -10.26
C ASN A 179 5.82 -2.85 -11.43
N ILE A 180 7.13 -2.65 -11.46
CA ILE A 180 7.85 -2.02 -12.56
C ILE A 180 8.97 -2.94 -13.05
N ARG A 181 9.34 -2.79 -14.34
CA ARG A 181 10.54 -3.43 -14.83
C ARG A 181 11.76 -2.89 -14.08
N PHE A 182 12.75 -3.74 -13.79
CA PHE A 182 14.01 -3.28 -13.19
C PHE A 182 14.63 -2.17 -14.07
N PRO A 183 14.84 -0.96 -13.53
CA PRO A 183 15.25 0.19 -14.33
C PRO A 183 16.74 0.10 -14.70
N GLN A 184 16.99 -0.05 -15.98
CA GLN A 184 18.32 0.13 -16.58
C GLN A 184 18.27 1.39 -17.43
N ASP A 185 19.29 2.24 -17.37
CA ASP A 185 19.31 3.53 -18.06
C ASP A 185 19.11 3.38 -19.57
N THR A 186 19.76 2.40 -20.19
CA THR A 186 19.59 2.09 -21.62
C THR A 186 18.16 1.65 -21.95
N SER A 187 17.51 0.86 -21.08
CA SER A 187 16.15 0.38 -21.31
C SER A 187 15.11 1.49 -21.12
N LEU A 188 15.32 2.38 -20.14
CA LEU A 188 14.47 3.57 -19.92
C LEU A 188 14.55 4.54 -21.09
N LEU A 189 15.75 4.83 -21.57
CA LEU A 189 15.95 5.69 -22.73
C LEU A 189 15.35 5.09 -24.01
N ASN A 190 15.48 3.77 -24.22
CA ASN A 190 14.83 3.09 -25.33
C ASN A 190 13.30 3.14 -25.23
N GLU A 191 12.72 2.97 -24.04
CA GLU A 191 11.28 3.13 -23.81
C GLU A 191 10.83 4.57 -24.12
N ALA A 192 11.60 5.57 -23.66
CA ALA A 192 11.37 6.98 -23.96
C ALA A 192 11.34 7.23 -25.47
N ARG A 193 12.36 6.74 -26.18
CA ARG A 193 12.45 6.83 -27.65
C ARG A 193 11.22 6.25 -28.33
N LEU A 194 10.81 5.03 -27.95
CA LEU A 194 9.64 4.37 -28.52
C LEU A 194 8.33 5.13 -28.27
N LYS A 195 8.18 5.75 -27.09
CA LYS A 195 7.01 6.58 -26.78
C LYS A 195 6.99 7.84 -27.61
N LEU A 196 8.12 8.54 -27.73
CA LEU A 196 8.23 9.73 -28.57
C LEU A 196 7.96 9.43 -30.05
N GLU A 197 8.46 8.31 -30.58
CA GLU A 197 8.19 7.89 -31.97
C GLU A 197 6.68 7.68 -32.22
N LYS A 198 5.96 7.09 -31.26
CA LYS A 198 4.50 6.95 -31.34
C LYS A 198 3.78 8.30 -31.33
N ILE A 199 4.27 9.24 -30.54
CA ILE A 199 3.69 10.59 -30.44
C ILE A 199 3.97 11.36 -31.74
N ILE A 200 5.19 11.30 -32.29
CA ILE A 200 5.55 11.89 -33.60
C ILE A 200 4.67 11.29 -34.71
N ASP A 201 4.48 9.96 -34.73
CA ASP A 201 3.60 9.31 -35.70
C ASP A 201 2.14 9.78 -35.59
N TRP A 202 1.68 10.11 -34.36
CA TRP A 202 0.36 10.68 -34.13
C TRP A 202 0.27 12.11 -34.68
N PHE A 203 1.26 12.98 -34.41
CA PHE A 203 1.32 14.34 -34.97
C PHE A 203 1.29 14.33 -36.49
N CYS A 204 2.15 13.51 -37.11
CA CYS A 204 2.21 13.41 -38.58
C CYS A 204 0.88 12.96 -39.18
N ARG A 205 0.19 12.01 -38.57
CA ARG A 205 -1.15 11.57 -39.03
C ARG A 205 -2.24 12.59 -38.76
N ARG A 206 -2.18 13.28 -37.64
CA ARG A 206 -3.22 14.24 -37.25
C ARG A 206 -3.18 15.51 -38.08
N TYR A 207 -2.00 15.99 -38.38
CA TYR A 207 -1.76 17.29 -39.04
C TYR A 207 -1.23 17.17 -40.45
N GLY A 208 -1.09 15.97 -40.99
CA GLY A 208 -0.66 15.77 -42.36
C GLY A 208 0.83 15.99 -42.63
N PHE A 209 1.71 15.98 -41.58
CA PHE A 209 3.12 16.22 -41.75
C PHE A 209 3.86 15.03 -42.39
N PRO A 210 4.91 15.27 -43.18
CA PRO A 210 5.84 14.23 -43.57
C PRO A 210 6.57 13.69 -42.34
N LYS A 211 6.77 12.38 -42.27
CA LYS A 211 7.45 11.77 -41.14
C LYS A 211 8.91 12.17 -41.08
N PRO A 212 9.39 12.77 -39.98
CA PRO A 212 10.79 13.13 -39.82
C PRO A 212 11.68 11.89 -39.70
N ARG A 213 12.96 12.05 -39.97
CA ARG A 213 13.95 10.96 -39.92
C ARG A 213 14.35 10.62 -38.49
N THR A 214 13.61 9.69 -37.84
CA THR A 214 13.82 9.29 -36.44
C THR A 214 14.85 8.17 -36.24
N TYR A 215 15.41 7.61 -37.28
CA TYR A 215 16.40 6.51 -37.27
C TYR A 215 15.94 5.26 -36.50
N ARG A 216 14.64 5.03 -36.35
CA ARG A 216 14.05 3.99 -35.50
C ARG A 216 14.56 2.57 -35.74
N LYS A 217 14.84 2.19 -37.03
CA LYS A 217 15.38 0.86 -37.37
C LYS A 217 16.81 0.69 -36.83
N ILE A 218 17.66 1.70 -37.00
CA ILE A 218 19.05 1.69 -36.51
C ILE A 218 19.08 1.68 -34.99
N ALA A 219 18.34 2.59 -34.36
CA ALA A 219 18.24 2.68 -32.88
C ALA A 219 17.73 1.37 -32.25
N HIS A 220 16.77 0.70 -32.89
CA HIS A 220 16.29 -0.59 -32.46
C HIS A 220 17.36 -1.69 -32.57
N LYS A 221 18.05 -1.76 -33.69
CA LYS A 221 19.16 -2.72 -33.95
C LYS A 221 20.27 -2.57 -32.91
N GLU A 222 20.72 -1.33 -32.67
CA GLU A 222 21.76 -1.00 -31.70
C GLU A 222 21.32 -1.36 -30.25
N TYR A 223 20.09 -1.03 -29.88
CA TYR A 223 19.55 -1.41 -28.59
C TYR A 223 19.49 -2.93 -28.40
N LEU A 224 19.03 -3.68 -29.41
CA LEU A 224 18.96 -5.14 -29.32
C LEU A 224 20.36 -5.77 -29.25
N ALA A 225 21.34 -5.25 -30.00
CA ALA A 225 22.73 -5.72 -29.94
C ALA A 225 23.31 -5.55 -28.52
N PHE A 226 23.06 -4.39 -27.89
CA PHE A 226 23.44 -4.15 -26.50
C PHE A 226 22.68 -5.06 -25.51
N ALA A 227 21.36 -5.19 -25.66
CA ALA A 227 20.52 -5.97 -24.73
C ALA A 227 20.82 -7.48 -24.76
N LYS A 228 21.35 -8.01 -25.85
CA LYS A 228 21.79 -9.41 -25.99
C LYS A 228 23.14 -9.69 -25.32
N SER A 229 23.92 -8.65 -25.00
CA SER A 229 25.22 -8.81 -24.35
C SER A 229 25.04 -9.27 -22.90
N LYS A 230 25.62 -10.43 -22.55
CA LYS A 230 25.49 -11.01 -21.18
C LYS A 230 26.29 -10.24 -20.12
N LYS A 231 27.46 -9.70 -20.47
CA LYS A 231 28.35 -8.95 -19.58
C LYS A 231 28.97 -7.74 -20.31
N PRO A 232 28.21 -6.68 -20.59
CA PRO A 232 28.75 -5.52 -21.30
C PRO A 232 29.80 -4.80 -20.46
N SER A 233 30.91 -4.37 -21.08
CA SER A 233 31.91 -3.55 -20.43
C SER A 233 31.36 -2.15 -20.11
N ARG A 234 32.01 -1.42 -19.19
CA ARG A 234 31.62 -0.03 -18.86
C ARG A 234 31.61 0.88 -20.08
N VAL A 235 32.56 0.70 -21.00
CA VAL A 235 32.62 1.45 -22.25
C VAL A 235 31.42 1.13 -23.15
N CYS A 236 31.04 -0.14 -23.29
CA CYS A 236 29.86 -0.54 -24.06
C CYS A 236 28.58 0.05 -23.46
N ILE A 237 28.41 0.01 -22.12
CA ILE A 237 27.26 0.61 -21.45
C ILE A 237 27.20 2.11 -21.71
N ARG A 238 28.33 2.83 -21.54
CA ARG A 238 28.40 4.27 -21.75
C ARG A 238 28.09 4.66 -23.20
N ASN A 239 28.61 3.90 -24.19
CA ASN A 239 28.30 4.12 -25.59
C ASN A 239 26.83 3.89 -25.92
N ALA A 240 26.22 2.83 -25.39
CA ALA A 240 24.79 2.56 -25.55
C ALA A 240 23.91 3.68 -24.96
N ILE A 241 24.24 4.20 -23.78
CA ILE A 241 23.54 5.35 -23.18
C ILE A 241 23.68 6.58 -24.09
N ARG A 242 24.89 6.90 -24.56
CA ARG A 242 25.13 8.04 -25.46
C ARG A 242 24.29 7.96 -26.75
N GLN A 243 24.24 6.79 -27.37
CA GLN A 243 23.45 6.57 -28.59
C GLN A 243 21.95 6.81 -28.32
N GLN A 244 21.41 6.20 -27.25
CA GLN A 244 19.99 6.36 -26.88
C GLN A 244 19.66 7.82 -26.52
N LEU A 245 20.53 8.52 -25.79
CA LEU A 245 20.36 9.96 -25.50
C LEU A 245 20.29 10.78 -26.80
N GLY A 246 21.13 10.48 -27.81
CA GLY A 246 21.10 11.13 -29.12
C GLY A 246 19.75 10.94 -29.82
N TYR A 247 19.19 9.73 -29.80
CA TYR A 247 17.88 9.45 -30.40
C TYR A 247 16.72 10.14 -29.64
N VAL A 248 16.73 10.11 -28.32
CA VAL A 248 15.70 10.77 -27.49
C VAL A 248 15.76 12.29 -27.73
N ARG A 249 16.96 12.91 -27.69
CA ARG A 249 17.13 14.35 -27.97
C ARG A 249 16.51 14.77 -29.29
N ARG A 250 16.84 14.06 -30.37
CA ARG A 250 16.32 14.36 -31.71
C ARG A 250 14.77 14.26 -31.73
N ASN A 251 14.22 13.22 -31.14
CA ASN A 251 12.78 13.05 -31.13
C ASN A 251 12.08 14.12 -30.30
N LEU A 252 12.67 14.58 -29.18
CA LEU A 252 12.17 15.72 -28.41
C LEU A 252 12.20 17.00 -29.25
N GLN A 253 13.31 17.28 -29.94
CA GLN A 253 13.43 18.46 -30.82
C GLN A 253 12.33 18.51 -31.89
N TYR A 254 11.97 17.37 -32.50
CA TYR A 254 10.83 17.34 -33.42
C TYR A 254 9.51 17.68 -32.77
N LEU A 255 9.25 17.15 -31.58
CA LEU A 255 8.00 17.45 -30.83
C LEU A 255 7.97 18.90 -30.37
N ASP A 256 9.10 19.43 -29.89
CA ASP A 256 9.20 20.82 -29.44
C ASP A 256 8.95 21.78 -30.64
N ALA A 257 9.51 21.48 -31.80
CA ALA A 257 9.26 22.27 -33.03
C ALA A 257 7.76 22.25 -33.40
N PHE A 258 7.13 21.07 -33.43
CA PHE A 258 5.67 20.99 -33.68
C PHE A 258 4.84 21.81 -32.69
N MET A 259 5.20 21.79 -31.40
CA MET A 259 4.47 22.56 -30.38
C MET A 259 4.76 24.07 -30.49
N GLN A 260 5.96 24.47 -30.85
CA GLN A 260 6.32 25.89 -31.12
C GLN A 260 5.60 26.44 -32.35
N ASP A 261 5.35 25.63 -33.36
CA ASP A 261 4.56 25.97 -34.56
C ASP A 261 3.05 26.02 -34.26
N GLY A 262 2.63 25.89 -32.98
CA GLY A 262 1.24 26.01 -32.54
C GLY A 262 0.42 24.71 -32.58
N TYR A 263 1.01 23.56 -32.86
CA TYR A 263 0.31 22.28 -32.90
C TYR A 263 0.24 21.63 -31.52
N ALA A 264 -0.96 21.40 -30.98
CA ALA A 264 -1.17 20.85 -29.65
C ALA A 264 -1.16 19.30 -29.64
N PRO A 265 -0.49 18.65 -28.67
CA PRO A 265 -0.61 17.22 -28.44
C PRO A 265 -1.97 16.85 -27.84
N ASP A 266 -2.45 15.64 -28.11
CA ASP A 266 -3.58 15.07 -27.39
C ASP A 266 -3.30 15.04 -25.88
N LYS A 267 -4.29 15.36 -25.05
CA LYS A 267 -4.21 15.38 -23.57
C LYS A 267 -3.56 14.10 -22.99
N LYS A 268 -3.81 12.93 -23.60
CA LYS A 268 -3.23 11.64 -23.16
C LYS A 268 -1.70 11.57 -23.30
N PHE A 269 -1.07 12.40 -24.15
CA PHE A 269 0.37 12.40 -24.37
C PHE A 269 1.13 13.41 -23.51
N ILE A 270 0.47 14.45 -23.01
CA ILE A 270 1.10 15.57 -22.29
C ILE A 270 1.98 15.05 -21.15
N ASN A 271 1.41 14.22 -20.25
CA ASN A 271 2.17 13.67 -19.13
C ASN A 271 3.37 12.82 -19.58
N SER A 272 3.26 12.10 -20.70
CA SER A 272 4.38 11.31 -21.24
C SER A 272 5.46 12.19 -21.80
N ILE A 273 5.13 13.27 -22.51
CA ILE A 273 6.09 14.24 -23.06
C ILE A 273 6.87 14.88 -21.91
N VAL A 274 6.17 15.46 -20.92
CA VAL A 274 6.79 16.08 -19.75
C VAL A 274 7.69 15.10 -18.99
N THR A 275 7.22 13.87 -18.76
CA THR A 275 8.01 12.85 -18.09
C THR A 275 9.29 12.51 -18.85
N VAL A 276 9.22 12.42 -20.18
CA VAL A 276 10.41 12.10 -21.00
C VAL A 276 11.39 13.27 -21.06
N HIS A 277 10.93 14.53 -21.06
CA HIS A 277 11.83 15.68 -20.94
C HIS A 277 12.62 15.66 -19.63
N ILE A 278 11.93 15.42 -18.50
CA ILE A 278 12.57 15.31 -17.19
C ILE A 278 13.55 14.13 -17.17
N LEU A 279 13.11 12.96 -17.65
CA LEU A 279 13.97 11.77 -17.74
C LEU A 279 15.23 12.04 -18.58
N TYR A 280 15.08 12.68 -19.74
CA TYR A 280 16.20 13.02 -20.60
C TYR A 280 17.20 13.95 -19.89
N ALA A 281 16.72 14.98 -19.21
CA ALA A 281 17.57 15.89 -18.44
C ALA A 281 18.33 15.15 -17.34
N GLN A 282 17.65 14.29 -16.58
CA GLN A 282 18.26 13.47 -15.52
C GLN A 282 19.31 12.50 -16.08
N GLN A 283 18.99 11.79 -17.16
CA GLN A 283 19.90 10.81 -17.78
C GLN A 283 21.11 11.49 -18.44
N LYS A 284 20.92 12.67 -19.04
CA LYS A 284 22.01 13.49 -19.58
C LYS A 284 22.93 13.94 -18.45
N TYR A 285 22.39 14.50 -17.37
CA TYR A 285 23.17 14.91 -16.19
C TYR A 285 23.99 13.75 -15.62
N MET A 286 23.38 12.60 -15.40
CA MET A 286 24.08 11.40 -14.89
C MET A 286 25.18 10.92 -15.82
N TYR A 287 24.95 10.98 -17.15
CA TYR A 287 25.93 10.62 -18.15
C TYR A 287 27.13 11.57 -18.14
N GLU A 288 26.89 12.89 -18.14
CA GLU A 288 27.93 13.93 -18.18
C GLU A 288 28.78 13.96 -16.91
N ASN A 289 28.14 13.79 -15.75
CA ASN A 289 28.82 13.84 -14.45
C ASN A 289 29.30 12.45 -13.95
N ASN A 290 29.16 11.42 -14.77
CA ASN A 290 29.51 10.04 -14.42
C ASN A 290 28.97 9.59 -13.05
N THR A 291 27.72 9.94 -12.74
CA THR A 291 27.02 9.61 -11.51
C THR A 291 25.76 8.80 -11.77
N HIS A 292 25.30 8.04 -10.75
CA HIS A 292 24.00 7.39 -10.76
C HIS A 292 23.01 8.04 -9.81
N GLN A 293 23.37 9.19 -9.22
CA GLN A 293 22.55 9.91 -8.25
C GLN A 293 22.01 11.18 -8.89
N VAL A 294 20.72 11.38 -8.82
CA VAL A 294 20.01 12.59 -9.21
C VAL A 294 18.75 12.68 -8.36
N GLU A 295 18.39 13.90 -7.98
CA GLU A 295 17.20 14.16 -7.19
C GLU A 295 15.93 13.72 -7.95
N HIS A 296 14.98 13.16 -7.22
CA HIS A 296 13.70 12.66 -7.77
C HIS A 296 13.85 11.74 -9.00
N ARG A 297 14.90 10.91 -9.04
CA ARG A 297 15.21 10.03 -10.17
C ARG A 297 14.00 9.26 -10.67
N ILE A 298 13.67 9.42 -11.95
CA ILE A 298 12.62 8.66 -12.64
C ILE A 298 13.16 7.26 -12.99
N VAL A 299 12.45 6.23 -12.53
CA VAL A 299 12.79 4.81 -12.77
C VAL A 299 11.74 4.08 -13.61
N SER A 300 10.62 4.74 -13.91
CA SER A 300 9.57 4.22 -14.80
C SER A 300 8.84 5.38 -15.47
N ILE A 301 8.69 5.33 -16.79
CA ILE A 301 7.98 6.38 -17.54
C ILE A 301 6.46 6.26 -17.35
N SER A 302 5.94 5.04 -17.18
CA SER A 302 4.52 4.81 -16.93
C SER A 302 4.11 5.12 -15.50
N GLN A 303 5.07 5.14 -14.57
CA GLN A 303 4.87 5.39 -13.15
C GLN A 303 5.98 6.34 -12.62
N PRO A 304 5.99 7.60 -13.08
CA PRO A 304 7.09 8.54 -12.81
C PRO A 304 7.20 8.97 -11.35
N TYR A 305 6.23 8.63 -10.52
CA TYR A 305 6.23 8.89 -9.08
C TYR A 305 7.00 7.83 -8.27
N VAL A 306 7.32 6.66 -8.87
CA VAL A 306 8.10 5.62 -8.18
C VAL A 306 9.54 6.06 -8.05
N ARG A 307 10.11 5.83 -6.87
CA ARG A 307 11.51 6.21 -6.55
C ARG A 307 12.34 4.98 -6.17
N PRO A 308 13.66 5.04 -6.39
CA PRO A 308 14.59 4.08 -5.81
C PRO A 308 14.74 4.34 -4.31
N ILE A 309 14.58 3.30 -3.51
CA ILE A 309 14.75 3.35 -2.06
C ILE A 309 15.92 2.44 -1.70
N VAL A 310 17.01 3.05 -1.21
CA VAL A 310 18.20 2.33 -0.78
C VAL A 310 17.95 1.72 0.60
N ARG A 311 18.19 0.42 0.74
CA ARG A 311 17.94 -0.32 1.99
C ARG A 311 19.19 -0.94 2.63
N GLY A 312 20.34 -0.85 1.99
CA GLY A 312 21.59 -1.41 2.52
C GLY A 312 21.63 -2.94 2.69
N LYS A 313 20.64 -3.67 2.14
CA LYS A 313 20.62 -5.14 2.18
C LYS A 313 21.52 -5.72 1.09
N ALA A 314 22.38 -6.69 1.44
CA ALA A 314 23.32 -7.30 0.51
C ALA A 314 22.66 -7.92 -0.74
N SER A 315 21.50 -8.57 -0.58
CA SER A 315 20.79 -9.24 -1.69
C SER A 315 19.95 -8.31 -2.58
N LYS A 316 19.45 -7.20 -2.00
CA LYS A 316 18.61 -6.21 -2.72
C LYS A 316 18.91 -4.82 -2.16
N PRO A 317 19.97 -4.17 -2.63
CA PRO A 317 20.41 -2.87 -2.09
C PRO A 317 19.39 -1.74 -2.37
N THR A 318 18.63 -1.86 -3.45
CA THR A 318 17.63 -0.86 -3.85
C THR A 318 16.30 -1.56 -4.15
N GLU A 319 15.23 -1.04 -3.57
CA GLU A 319 13.85 -1.43 -3.86
C GLU A 319 13.12 -0.24 -4.53
N PHE A 320 12.13 -0.54 -5.37
CA PHE A 320 11.36 0.46 -6.12
C PHE A 320 9.90 0.39 -5.68
N GLY A 321 9.41 1.43 -5.01
CA GLY A 321 8.05 1.41 -4.48
C GLY A 321 7.79 2.55 -3.49
N ALA A 322 6.74 2.41 -2.69
CA ALA A 322 6.44 3.33 -1.61
C ALA A 322 7.08 2.88 -0.30
N LYS A 323 7.61 3.83 0.47
CA LYS A 323 8.12 3.61 1.82
C LYS A 323 6.98 3.79 2.81
N LEU A 324 6.77 2.79 3.66
CA LEU A 324 5.71 2.70 4.64
C LEU A 324 6.30 2.67 6.03
N HIS A 325 5.97 3.66 6.86
CA HIS A 325 6.28 3.71 8.28
C HIS A 325 5.05 3.27 9.08
N LEU A 326 5.20 2.19 9.85
CA LEU A 326 4.15 1.64 10.70
C LEU A 326 4.54 1.75 12.17
N SER A 327 3.51 1.88 13.01
CA SER A 327 3.60 1.55 14.42
C SER A 327 2.68 0.38 14.76
N ILE A 328 3.10 -0.46 15.71
CA ILE A 328 2.27 -1.52 16.29
C ILE A 328 2.12 -1.24 17.77
N ASP A 329 0.86 -1.24 18.26
CA ASP A 329 0.55 -1.07 19.68
C ASP A 329 0.71 -2.39 20.45
N GLU A 330 0.61 -2.35 21.79
CA GLU A 330 0.71 -3.51 22.68
C GLU A 330 -0.35 -4.60 22.42
N ARG A 331 -1.46 -4.22 21.76
CA ARG A 331 -2.52 -5.14 21.32
C ARG A 331 -2.16 -5.82 20.00
N GLY A 332 -1.10 -5.36 19.32
CA GLY A 332 -0.59 -5.86 18.05
C GLY A 332 -1.35 -5.34 16.83
N PHE A 333 -2.06 -4.20 16.95
CA PHE A 333 -2.65 -3.51 15.80
C PHE A 333 -1.65 -2.56 15.17
N ALA A 334 -1.54 -2.63 13.85
CA ALA A 334 -0.68 -1.74 13.09
C ALA A 334 -1.43 -0.49 12.63
N ARG A 335 -0.74 0.65 12.73
CA ARG A 335 -1.22 1.94 12.23
C ARG A 335 -0.21 2.53 11.27
N ILE A 336 -0.70 3.21 10.24
CA ILE A 336 0.12 3.89 9.25
C ILE A 336 0.48 5.26 9.81
N GLU A 337 1.73 5.47 10.13
CA GLU A 337 2.24 6.76 10.61
C GLU A 337 2.70 7.64 9.44
N HIS A 338 3.29 7.04 8.40
CA HIS A 338 3.62 7.73 7.16
C HIS A 338 3.71 6.77 5.97
N LEU A 339 3.26 7.22 4.79
CA LEU A 339 3.32 6.45 3.55
C LEU A 339 3.58 7.38 2.37
N SER A 340 4.72 7.22 1.70
CA SER A 340 5.11 8.04 0.57
C SER A 340 5.95 7.28 -0.45
N PHE A 341 5.91 7.70 -1.72
CA PHE A 341 6.88 7.29 -2.73
C PHE A 341 8.19 8.07 -2.63
N ASP A 342 8.17 9.26 -2.06
CA ASP A 342 9.38 10.05 -1.85
C ASP A 342 10.18 9.50 -0.66
N ALA A 343 11.50 9.54 -0.80
CA ALA A 343 12.39 9.11 0.26
C ALA A 343 12.29 10.05 1.48
N TYR A 344 12.26 9.47 2.68
CA TYR A 344 12.27 10.21 3.93
C TYR A 344 13.14 9.50 4.98
N ASN A 345 13.63 10.28 5.97
CA ASN A 345 14.34 9.73 7.10
C ASN A 345 13.34 9.20 8.13
N GLU A 346 13.42 7.91 8.43
CA GLU A 346 12.53 7.24 9.40
C GLU A 346 12.69 7.81 10.81
N GLY A 347 13.94 8.12 11.19
CA GLY A 347 14.26 8.69 12.52
C GLY A 347 13.55 10.01 12.80
N ALA A 348 13.35 10.85 11.79
CA ALA A 348 12.66 12.12 11.92
C ALA A 348 11.15 11.99 12.22
N LEU A 349 10.55 10.82 11.93
CA LEU A 349 9.12 10.58 12.11
C LEU A 349 8.75 10.00 13.48
N LEU A 350 9.73 9.62 14.31
CA LEU A 350 9.45 8.97 15.59
C LEU A 350 8.60 9.84 16.53
N GLN A 351 8.94 11.12 16.66
CA GLN A 351 8.20 12.03 17.54
C GLN A 351 6.74 12.15 17.11
N ASN A 352 6.48 12.27 15.80
CA ASN A 352 5.12 12.33 15.26
C ASN A 352 4.34 11.05 15.57
N ALA A 353 4.99 9.88 15.46
CA ALA A 353 4.35 8.60 15.78
C ALA A 353 4.03 8.47 17.29
N LEU A 354 4.89 9.00 18.17
CA LEU A 354 4.66 9.02 19.62
C LEU A 354 3.53 9.99 20.00
N GLU A 355 3.47 11.17 19.37
CA GLU A 355 2.36 12.11 19.54
C GLU A 355 1.04 11.55 19.03
N ALA A 356 1.05 10.87 17.88
CA ALA A 356 -0.12 10.19 17.36
C ALA A 356 -0.59 9.07 18.32
N TYR A 357 0.33 8.32 18.94
CA TYR A 357 -0.01 7.35 19.97
C TYR A 357 -0.67 8.03 21.19
N ARG A 358 -0.09 9.13 21.68
CA ARG A 358 -0.66 9.90 22.79
C ARG A 358 -2.05 10.45 22.48
N TYR A 359 -2.25 10.98 21.28
CA TYR A 359 -3.57 11.47 20.86
C TYR A 359 -4.63 10.37 20.89
N ARG A 360 -4.28 9.15 20.44
CA ARG A 360 -5.19 8.01 20.38
C ARG A 360 -5.48 7.39 21.77
N ASN A 361 -4.50 7.36 22.65
CA ASN A 361 -4.57 6.62 23.92
C ASN A 361 -4.63 7.54 25.16
N HIS A 362 -4.55 8.87 24.97
CA HIS A 362 -4.52 9.90 26.04
C HIS A 362 -3.29 9.85 26.95
N HIS A 363 -2.29 9.04 26.61
CA HIS A 363 -1.00 8.95 27.30
C HIS A 363 0.10 8.51 26.33
N TYR A 364 1.35 8.80 26.66
CA TYR A 364 2.49 8.25 25.93
C TYR A 364 2.70 6.76 26.23
N PRO A 365 3.33 6.00 25.31
CA PRO A 365 3.75 4.64 25.60
C PRO A 365 4.85 4.67 26.67
N LYS A 366 4.86 3.70 27.58
CA LYS A 366 5.94 3.54 28.58
C LYS A 366 7.26 3.13 27.91
N ARG A 367 7.18 2.43 26.77
CA ARG A 367 8.36 2.06 25.99
C ARG A 367 8.08 2.14 24.50
N VAL A 368 9.12 2.51 23.74
CA VAL A 368 9.12 2.44 22.27
C VAL A 368 10.27 1.55 21.80
N LEU A 369 9.94 0.60 20.91
CA LEU A 369 10.88 -0.36 20.35
C LEU A 369 11.17 0.05 18.90
N VAL A 370 12.41 0.39 18.63
CA VAL A 370 12.85 0.93 17.35
C VAL A 370 14.21 0.37 16.94
N ASP A 371 14.55 0.53 15.67
CA ASP A 371 15.89 0.24 15.17
C ASP A 371 16.86 1.39 15.47
N GLN A 372 18.16 1.15 15.24
CA GLN A 372 19.21 2.11 15.57
C GLN A 372 19.07 3.45 14.83
N ILE A 373 18.51 3.45 13.61
CA ILE A 373 18.30 4.66 12.81
C ILE A 373 17.38 5.69 13.49
N TYR A 374 16.48 5.25 14.37
CA TYR A 374 15.58 6.13 15.13
C TYR A 374 16.24 6.76 16.36
N ARG A 375 17.44 6.30 16.75
CA ARG A 375 18.11 6.73 17.99
C ARG A 375 18.95 8.00 17.80
N THR A 376 18.32 9.05 17.26
CA THR A 376 18.93 10.39 17.21
C THR A 376 18.94 11.01 18.61
N GLN A 377 19.85 11.97 18.84
CA GLN A 377 19.89 12.67 20.13
C GLN A 377 18.57 13.36 20.46
N ASP A 378 17.90 13.94 19.45
CA ASP A 378 16.63 14.63 19.63
C ASP A 378 15.51 13.66 20.02
N ASN A 379 15.46 12.49 19.42
CA ASN A 379 14.49 11.45 19.79
C ASN A 379 14.74 10.92 21.21
N ILE A 380 16.00 10.75 21.60
CA ILE A 380 16.34 10.31 22.96
C ILE A 380 15.95 11.37 23.97
N ARG A 381 16.25 12.67 23.72
CA ARG A 381 15.83 13.79 24.58
C ARG A 381 14.32 13.86 24.71
N PHE A 382 13.59 13.75 23.58
CA PHE A 382 12.13 13.73 23.56
C PHE A 382 11.57 12.59 24.41
N CYS A 383 12.08 11.37 24.24
CA CYS A 383 11.65 10.20 25.01
C CYS A 383 11.94 10.38 26.51
N THR A 384 13.12 10.86 26.88
CA THR A 384 13.49 11.11 28.29
C THR A 384 12.55 12.16 28.92
N LYS A 385 12.29 13.28 28.22
CA LYS A 385 11.38 14.33 28.69
C LYS A 385 9.96 13.81 28.98
N ASN A 386 9.51 12.86 28.19
CA ASN A 386 8.14 12.31 28.28
C ASN A 386 8.07 10.96 29.04
N ASN A 387 9.13 10.58 29.75
CA ASN A 387 9.22 9.31 30.51
C ASN A 387 8.99 8.05 29.64
N ILE A 388 9.43 8.10 28.37
CA ILE A 388 9.35 6.98 27.43
C ILE A 388 10.70 6.27 27.38
N ARG A 389 10.73 4.98 27.64
CA ARG A 389 11.93 4.17 27.47
C ARG A 389 12.11 3.81 26.00
N ILE A 390 13.14 4.33 25.35
CA ILE A 390 13.53 3.95 23.97
C ILE A 390 14.45 2.72 23.99
N SER A 391 14.20 1.71 23.13
CA SER A 391 15.02 0.50 23.02
C SER A 391 16.41 0.76 22.50
N GLY A 392 17.34 -0.15 22.77
CA GLY A 392 18.74 -0.11 22.31
C GLY A 392 19.74 0.31 23.38
N PRO A 393 21.06 0.31 23.07
CA PRO A 393 22.13 0.57 24.04
C PRO A 393 22.09 2.00 24.57
N LYS A 394 22.46 2.20 25.83
CA LYS A 394 22.69 3.53 26.39
C LYS A 394 23.81 4.22 25.62
N LEU A 395 23.68 5.53 25.42
CA LEU A 395 24.76 6.34 24.87
C LEU A 395 25.85 6.58 25.94
N GLY A 396 27.08 6.66 25.51
CA GLY A 396 28.23 6.91 26.37
C GLY A 396 29.06 5.67 26.70
N ARG A 397 30.02 5.82 27.59
CA ARG A 397 30.89 4.74 28.03
C ARG A 397 30.08 3.67 28.78
N PRO A 398 30.31 2.36 28.53
CA PRO A 398 29.67 1.30 29.29
C PRO A 398 29.94 1.46 30.80
N SER A 399 28.94 1.12 31.62
CA SER A 399 29.09 1.11 33.06
C SER A 399 30.14 0.08 33.48
N THR A 400 30.90 0.35 34.54
CA THR A 400 31.80 -0.59 35.18
C THR A 400 31.05 -1.62 36.04
N ASP A 401 29.80 -1.35 36.38
CA ASP A 401 28.96 -2.25 37.17
C ASP A 401 28.48 -3.44 36.27
N LYS A 402 28.99 -4.64 36.62
CA LYS A 402 28.72 -5.90 35.92
C LYS A 402 27.24 -6.30 36.02
N GLU A 403 26.57 -6.10 37.17
CA GLU A 403 25.18 -6.50 37.36
C GLU A 403 24.25 -5.56 36.59
N ALA A 404 24.48 -4.24 36.59
CA ALA A 404 23.75 -3.29 35.77
C ALA A 404 23.89 -3.59 34.26
N ASN A 405 25.08 -4.00 33.81
CA ASN A 405 25.31 -4.41 32.42
C ASN A 405 24.58 -5.70 32.08
N ARG A 406 24.55 -6.70 32.99
CA ARG A 406 23.81 -7.97 32.80
C ARG A 406 22.30 -7.71 32.70
N GLN A 407 21.74 -6.86 33.56
CA GLN A 407 20.32 -6.49 33.51
C GLN A 407 19.96 -5.70 32.25
N SER A 408 20.84 -4.79 31.82
CA SER A 408 20.69 -4.06 30.55
C SER A 408 20.69 -5.04 29.35
N ALA A 409 21.60 -6.01 29.34
CA ALA A 409 21.67 -7.02 28.28
C ALA A 409 20.39 -7.88 28.21
N LYS A 410 19.85 -8.31 29.35
CA LYS A 410 18.56 -9.03 29.43
C LYS A 410 17.40 -8.20 28.88
N THR A 411 17.36 -6.91 29.23
CA THR A 411 16.31 -5.98 28.75
C THR A 411 16.43 -5.79 27.24
N MET A 412 17.64 -5.60 26.71
CA MET A 412 17.89 -5.48 25.27
C MET A 412 17.52 -6.76 24.51
N ALA A 413 17.81 -7.94 25.05
CA ALA A 413 17.41 -9.21 24.45
C ALA A 413 15.89 -9.35 24.37
N LYS A 414 15.16 -8.96 25.43
CA LYS A 414 13.70 -8.91 25.44
C LYS A 414 13.15 -7.92 24.42
N ASP A 415 13.71 -6.71 24.35
CA ASP A 415 13.28 -5.70 23.38
C ASP A 415 13.48 -6.16 21.93
N ARG A 416 14.57 -6.85 21.62
CA ARG A 416 14.82 -7.44 20.30
C ARG A 416 13.78 -8.52 19.98
N ALA A 417 13.48 -9.39 20.93
CA ALA A 417 12.47 -10.43 20.74
C ALA A 417 11.07 -9.83 20.51
N ASP A 418 10.70 -8.80 21.27
CA ASP A 418 9.42 -8.11 21.12
C ASP A 418 9.35 -7.36 19.76
N ARG A 419 10.46 -6.80 19.26
CA ARG A 419 10.53 -6.11 17.96
C ARG A 419 10.28 -7.02 16.76
N ILE A 420 10.54 -8.32 16.88
CA ILE A 420 10.25 -9.31 15.82
C ILE A 420 8.77 -9.25 15.37
N GLU A 421 7.88 -8.78 16.22
CA GLU A 421 6.44 -8.74 15.89
C GLU A 421 6.16 -7.82 14.68
N ILE A 422 6.84 -6.68 14.53
CA ILE A 422 6.65 -5.81 13.36
C ILE A 422 7.23 -6.45 12.09
N GLU A 423 8.35 -7.16 12.19
CA GLU A 423 8.93 -7.90 11.05
C GLU A 423 8.01 -9.04 10.60
N ARG A 424 7.40 -9.75 11.56
CA ARG A 424 6.37 -10.76 11.30
C ARG A 424 5.15 -10.16 10.62
N TYR A 425 4.70 -8.99 11.09
CA TYR A 425 3.59 -8.25 10.50
C TYR A 425 3.89 -7.91 9.03
N PHE A 426 5.05 -7.33 8.73
CA PHE A 426 5.46 -7.04 7.36
C PHE A 426 5.52 -8.29 6.48
N SER A 427 5.99 -9.40 7.04
CA SER A 427 6.04 -10.67 6.32
C SER A 427 4.65 -11.17 5.93
N ILE A 428 3.67 -11.10 6.84
CA ILE A 428 2.27 -11.50 6.57
C ILE A 428 1.63 -10.54 5.54
N ALA A 429 1.77 -9.23 5.72
CA ALA A 429 1.25 -8.23 4.82
C ALA A 429 1.76 -8.45 3.38
N LYS A 430 3.06 -8.73 3.23
CA LYS A 430 3.68 -8.97 1.93
C LYS A 430 3.30 -10.30 1.31
N ARG A 431 3.26 -11.39 2.07
CA ARG A 431 3.03 -12.74 1.53
C ARG A 431 1.57 -13.08 1.29
N ARG A 432 0.65 -12.54 2.13
CA ARG A 432 -0.75 -12.98 2.17
C ARG A 432 -1.79 -11.90 1.89
N ASN A 433 -1.42 -10.63 2.05
CA ASN A 433 -2.40 -9.53 2.04
C ASN A 433 -2.07 -8.45 1.01
N GLY A 434 -1.44 -8.83 -0.11
CA GLY A 434 -1.29 -7.99 -1.30
C GLY A 434 -0.19 -6.91 -1.27
N MET A 435 0.62 -6.79 -0.18
CA MET A 435 1.69 -5.79 -0.10
C MET A 435 2.99 -6.24 -0.81
N GLY A 436 3.10 -7.50 -1.22
CA GLY A 436 4.34 -8.08 -1.78
C GLY A 436 4.71 -7.52 -3.14
N LEU A 437 3.71 -7.18 -3.97
CA LEU A 437 3.89 -6.54 -5.26
C LEU A 437 2.65 -5.73 -5.62
N ILE A 438 2.80 -4.41 -5.68
CA ILE A 438 1.71 -3.49 -5.99
C ILE A 438 1.55 -3.37 -7.51
N SER A 439 0.45 -3.90 -8.05
CA SER A 439 0.17 -3.93 -9.49
C SER A 439 -0.56 -2.68 -10.00
N LYS A 440 -1.08 -1.83 -9.11
CA LYS A 440 -1.83 -0.62 -9.47
C LYS A 440 -0.88 0.43 -10.03
N LYS A 441 -1.28 1.08 -11.16
CA LYS A 441 -0.40 2.00 -11.93
C LYS A 441 -0.58 3.48 -11.59
N ARG A 442 -1.59 3.86 -10.83
CA ARG A 442 -1.82 5.25 -10.40
C ARG A 442 -1.27 5.45 -9.00
N LYS A 443 -0.69 6.62 -8.71
CA LYS A 443 -0.11 6.96 -7.41
C LYS A 443 -1.11 6.79 -6.28
N ASP A 444 -2.28 7.41 -6.42
CA ASP A 444 -3.38 7.39 -5.46
C ASP A 444 -3.86 5.95 -5.16
N THR A 445 -4.17 5.18 -6.20
CA THR A 445 -4.65 3.80 -6.04
C THR A 445 -3.57 2.84 -5.54
N SER A 446 -2.30 3.11 -5.79
CA SER A 446 -1.19 2.34 -5.22
C SER A 446 -1.08 2.58 -3.72
N LEU A 447 -1.14 3.85 -3.27
CA LEU A 447 -1.09 4.21 -1.85
C LEU A 447 -2.30 3.65 -1.09
N SER A 448 -3.52 3.79 -1.64
CA SER A 448 -4.72 3.22 -1.00
C SER A 448 -4.67 1.68 -0.95
N THR A 449 -4.10 1.00 -1.95
CA THR A 449 -3.91 -0.46 -1.93
C THR A 449 -2.93 -0.88 -0.83
N ILE A 450 -1.84 -0.15 -0.62
CA ILE A 450 -0.88 -0.41 0.46
C ILE A 450 -1.56 -0.20 1.83
N ALA A 451 -2.28 0.90 2.00
CA ALA A 451 -3.02 1.17 3.22
C ALA A 451 -4.08 0.08 3.51
N LEU A 452 -4.81 -0.34 2.48
CA LEU A 452 -5.80 -1.42 2.59
C LEU A 452 -5.14 -2.76 2.96
N SER A 453 -3.94 -3.05 2.44
CA SER A 453 -3.17 -4.24 2.83
C SER A 453 -2.82 -4.24 4.34
N VAL A 454 -2.51 -3.09 4.92
CA VAL A 454 -2.33 -2.94 6.37
C VAL A 454 -3.63 -3.26 7.11
N MET A 455 -4.74 -2.68 6.70
CA MET A 455 -6.05 -2.93 7.32
C MET A 455 -6.46 -4.41 7.22
N VAL A 456 -6.29 -5.04 6.05
CA VAL A 456 -6.53 -6.49 5.86
C VAL A 456 -5.64 -7.32 6.77
N THR A 457 -4.38 -6.92 6.97
CA THR A 457 -3.48 -7.63 7.90
C THR A 457 -3.95 -7.49 9.35
N ASN A 458 -4.50 -6.34 9.75
CA ASN A 458 -5.13 -6.17 11.07
C ASN A 458 -6.38 -7.05 11.22
N ILE A 459 -7.21 -7.17 10.19
CA ILE A 459 -8.42 -8.01 10.21
C ILE A 459 -8.06 -9.49 10.38
N PHE A 460 -7.15 -10.01 9.59
CA PHE A 460 -6.86 -11.45 9.50
C PHE A 460 -5.66 -11.90 10.34
N GLY A 461 -4.74 -11.02 10.70
CA GLY A 461 -3.56 -11.34 11.50
C GLY A 461 -3.86 -11.81 12.93
N SER A 462 -5.04 -11.53 13.47
CA SER A 462 -5.47 -11.94 14.82
C SER A 462 -6.02 -13.38 14.87
N PHE A 463 -6.48 -13.94 13.75
CA PHE A 463 -7.15 -15.25 13.73
C PHE A 463 -6.17 -16.42 13.80
N GLN A 464 -4.98 -16.29 13.20
CA GLN A 464 -3.98 -17.37 13.19
C GLN A 464 -3.43 -17.70 14.58
N SER A 465 -3.45 -16.75 15.53
CA SER A 465 -3.05 -17.04 16.90
C SER A 465 -4.12 -17.82 17.68
N ALA A 466 -5.39 -17.65 17.36
CA ALA A 466 -6.47 -18.40 18.03
C ALA A 466 -6.62 -19.83 17.48
N VAL A 467 -6.43 -20.02 16.17
CA VAL A 467 -6.46 -21.35 15.54
C VAL A 467 -5.23 -22.17 15.94
N SER A 468 -4.02 -21.57 15.95
CA SER A 468 -2.83 -22.28 16.40
C SER A 468 -2.89 -22.66 17.89
N GLU A 469 -3.51 -21.84 18.76
CA GLU A 469 -3.73 -22.21 20.16
C GLU A 469 -4.78 -23.31 20.33
N TYR A 470 -5.81 -23.32 19.49
CA TYR A 470 -6.82 -24.39 19.51
C TYR A 470 -6.23 -25.70 18.99
N GLU A 471 -5.46 -25.68 17.91
CA GLU A 471 -4.77 -26.85 17.37
C GLU A 471 -3.68 -27.36 18.33
N GLU A 472 -2.93 -26.46 18.99
CA GLU A 472 -1.95 -26.81 20.01
C GLU A 472 -2.60 -27.41 21.26
N LYS A 473 -3.76 -26.92 21.69
CA LYS A 473 -4.56 -27.51 22.76
C LYS A 473 -5.14 -28.88 22.36
N LYS A 474 -5.63 -29.00 21.14
CA LYS A 474 -6.17 -30.25 20.62
C LYS A 474 -5.08 -31.32 20.47
N SER A 475 -3.90 -30.96 20.00
CA SER A 475 -2.73 -31.87 19.91
C SER A 475 -2.21 -32.29 21.28
N LYS A 476 -2.25 -31.43 22.30
CA LYS A 476 -1.89 -31.77 23.69
C LYS A 476 -2.93 -32.67 24.35
N THR A 477 -4.22 -32.49 24.05
CA THR A 477 -5.28 -33.37 24.58
C THR A 477 -5.27 -34.75 23.92
N THR A 478 -4.83 -34.83 22.66
CA THR A 478 -4.72 -36.10 21.92
C THR A 478 -3.45 -36.88 22.28
N ARG A 479 -2.40 -36.22 22.81
CA ARG A 479 -1.18 -36.87 23.30
C ARG A 479 -1.27 -37.39 24.75
N ASN A 480 -2.28 -36.95 25.47
CA ASN A 480 -2.55 -37.38 26.85
C ASN A 480 -3.71 -38.38 26.96
N ARG A 481 -4.16 -38.94 25.86
CA ARG A 481 -4.99 -40.13 25.72
C ARG A 481 -4.23 -41.18 24.92
#